data_db5bc7c6cc485d02956d5298b0b98d6a
#
_entry.id   db5bc7c6cc485d02956d5298b0b98d6a
#
_cell.length_a   1.000
_cell.length_b   1.000
_cell.length_c   1.000
_cell.angle_alpha   90.00
_cell.angle_beta   90.00
_cell.angle_gamma   90.00
#
_symmetry.space_group_name_H-M   'P 1'
#
loop_
_entity.id
_entity.type
_entity.pdbx_description
1 polymer ?
#
loop_
_entity_poly.entity_id
_entity_poly.type
_entity_poly.pdbx_seq_one_letter_code
_entity_poly.pdbx_strand_id
1 'polypeptide(L)'
;MAENKKVSSVSFFNSRLTSVISISLVLFLLGLILLIGMLGNKLSVYVKENLSFSIVLKDNQKETEIKKMQKSLDALPFIKSTEYISKEQAAKELEEELGENPETFLGFNPLQASIEVKLHSEYANPDSLQVIEKKIRNYTSVSELLYRKDMMEMVHNNMKRLGLILLTLAAVLMIISFVLISNTIRLLIYSKRFLIHTMKLVGATSGFIRRPFVKYNIVSGIFASILAILMLTGALYYLQNELKGFIQILDMQTLLLVYVAVFALGIVLSVIATIFAVNKYLRMGIDKLYYI
;
A
#
# COMPACT_ATOMS: atom_id res chain seq x y z
N MET A 1 -55.52 -3.47 6.43
CA MET A 1 -54.36 -4.23 6.99
C MET A 1 -53.22 -4.51 6.00
N ALA A 2 -53.44 -4.43 4.68
CA ALA A 2 -52.40 -4.66 3.64
C ALA A 2 -51.48 -3.48 3.37
N GLU A 3 -51.92 -2.23 3.60
CA GLU A 3 -51.15 -1.03 3.31
C GLU A 3 -49.98 -0.79 4.29
N ASN A 4 -50.14 -1.16 5.57
CA ASN A 4 -49.07 -1.05 6.57
C ASN A 4 -47.88 -2.02 6.36
N LYS A 5 -48.09 -3.12 5.62
CA LYS A 5 -47.04 -4.10 5.29
C LYS A 5 -46.11 -3.61 4.19
N LYS A 6 -46.63 -2.81 3.25
CA LYS A 6 -45.87 -2.23 2.13
C LYS A 6 -44.94 -1.11 2.61
N VAL A 7 -45.42 -0.22 3.49
CA VAL A 7 -44.64 0.93 4.01
C VAL A 7 -43.46 0.43 4.87
N SER A 8 -43.64 -0.62 5.67
CA SER A 8 -42.55 -1.15 6.49
C SER A 8 -41.47 -1.85 5.65
N SER A 9 -41.82 -2.52 4.56
CA SER A 9 -40.85 -3.21 3.69
C SER A 9 -39.99 -2.23 2.88
N VAL A 10 -40.58 -1.14 2.38
CA VAL A 10 -39.87 -0.09 1.63
C VAL A 10 -38.89 0.67 2.53
N SER A 11 -39.27 1.00 3.75
CA SER A 11 -38.38 1.67 4.72
C SER A 11 -37.17 0.81 5.09
N PHE A 12 -37.35 -0.51 5.25
CA PHE A 12 -36.25 -1.45 5.53
C PHE A 12 -35.30 -1.61 4.34
N PHE A 13 -35.85 -1.66 3.12
CA PHE A 13 -35.03 -1.78 1.92
C PHE A 13 -34.15 -0.55 1.72
N ASN A 14 -34.71 0.66 1.91
CA ASN A 14 -33.98 1.91 1.80
C ASN A 14 -32.86 2.03 2.84
N SER A 15 -33.10 1.67 4.10
CA SER A 15 -32.07 1.67 5.16
C SER A 15 -30.93 0.70 4.86
N ARG A 16 -31.24 -0.46 4.29
CA ARG A 16 -30.23 -1.45 3.89
C ARG A 16 -29.40 -0.94 2.72
N LEU A 17 -30.04 -0.35 1.71
CA LEU A 17 -29.36 0.18 0.53
C LEU A 17 -28.39 1.28 0.92
N THR A 18 -28.85 2.22 1.74
CA THR A 18 -28.02 3.34 2.25
C THR A 18 -26.79 2.80 3.01
N SER A 19 -26.98 1.77 3.87
CA SER A 19 -25.88 1.16 4.59
C SER A 19 -24.86 0.51 3.67
N VAL A 20 -25.31 -0.29 2.69
CA VAL A 20 -24.42 -0.94 1.72
C VAL A 20 -23.63 0.09 0.92
N ILE A 21 -24.29 1.14 0.43
CA ILE A 21 -23.62 2.22 -0.32
C ILE A 21 -22.59 2.93 0.55
N SER A 22 -22.93 3.30 1.79
CA SER A 22 -21.99 3.97 2.70
C SER A 22 -20.77 3.11 3.02
N ILE A 23 -20.98 1.81 3.30
CA ILE A 23 -19.89 0.88 3.57
C ILE A 23 -19.04 0.67 2.31
N SER A 24 -19.66 0.55 1.13
CA SER A 24 -18.92 0.36 -0.12
C SER A 24 -18.04 1.55 -0.46
N LEU A 25 -18.51 2.77 -0.19
CA LEU A 25 -17.70 3.98 -0.41
C LEU A 25 -16.46 4.01 0.48
N VAL A 26 -16.61 3.64 1.76
CA VAL A 26 -15.47 3.57 2.68
C VAL A 26 -14.51 2.45 2.27
N LEU A 27 -15.03 1.27 1.88
CA LEU A 27 -14.20 0.16 1.38
C LEU A 27 -13.49 0.51 0.06
N PHE A 28 -14.14 1.25 -0.82
CA PHE A 28 -13.51 1.79 -2.03
C PHE A 28 -12.33 2.70 -1.70
N LEU A 29 -12.51 3.65 -0.77
CA LEU A 29 -11.43 4.53 -0.34
C LEU A 29 -10.29 3.77 0.36
N LEU A 30 -10.61 2.79 1.20
CA LEU A 30 -9.61 1.90 1.81
C LEU A 30 -8.86 1.09 0.75
N GLY A 31 -9.57 0.61 -0.28
CA GLY A 31 -8.98 -0.07 -1.42
C GLY A 31 -8.03 0.83 -2.23
N LEU A 32 -8.40 2.10 -2.44
CA LEU A 32 -7.51 3.10 -3.07
C LEU A 32 -6.25 3.34 -2.23
N ILE A 33 -6.39 3.45 -0.91
CA ILE A 33 -5.25 3.61 0.00
C ILE A 33 -4.30 2.42 -0.10
N LEU A 34 -4.82 1.18 -0.08
CA LEU A 34 -4.02 -0.02 -0.24
C LEU A 34 -3.31 -0.05 -1.60
N LEU A 35 -4.01 0.31 -2.66
CA LEU A 35 -3.47 0.34 -4.01
C LEU A 35 -2.35 1.38 -4.14
N ILE A 36 -2.56 2.61 -3.66
CA ILE A 36 -1.55 3.67 -3.65
C ILE A 36 -0.33 3.25 -2.83
N GLY A 37 -0.54 2.63 -1.66
CA GLY A 37 0.55 2.13 -0.82
C GLY A 37 1.39 1.06 -1.52
N MET A 38 0.75 0.11 -2.19
CA MET A 38 1.45 -0.95 -2.93
C MET A 38 2.19 -0.42 -4.16
N LEU A 39 1.57 0.48 -4.92
CA LEU A 39 2.22 1.15 -6.05
C LEU A 39 3.40 2.00 -5.61
N GLY A 40 3.24 2.78 -4.55
CA GLY A 40 4.32 3.57 -3.97
C GLY A 40 5.50 2.70 -3.54
N ASN A 41 5.22 1.56 -2.91
CA ASN A 41 6.28 0.62 -2.53
C ASN A 41 7.00 0.04 -3.75
N LYS A 42 6.28 -0.39 -4.79
CA LYS A 42 6.88 -0.88 -6.04
C LYS A 42 7.73 0.18 -6.72
N LEU A 43 7.24 1.42 -6.80
CA LEU A 43 7.99 2.53 -7.36
C LEU A 43 9.25 2.81 -6.54
N SER A 44 9.16 2.76 -5.21
CA SER A 44 10.31 2.92 -4.32
C SER A 44 11.36 1.83 -4.56
N VAL A 45 10.94 0.57 -4.66
CA VAL A 45 11.82 -0.55 -4.99
C VAL A 45 12.50 -0.31 -6.34
N TYR A 46 11.73 0.03 -7.37
CA TYR A 46 12.25 0.30 -8.71
C TYR A 46 13.29 1.42 -8.70
N VAL A 47 12.98 2.56 -8.06
CA VAL A 47 13.93 3.69 -7.98
C VAL A 47 15.17 3.29 -7.21
N LYS A 48 15.06 2.64 -6.06
CA LYS A 48 16.18 2.20 -5.23
C LYS A 48 17.11 1.22 -5.94
N GLU A 49 16.56 0.31 -6.73
CA GLU A 49 17.34 -0.70 -7.47
C GLU A 49 17.98 -0.14 -8.75
N ASN A 50 17.49 0.99 -9.26
CA ASN A 50 18.08 1.70 -10.40
C ASN A 50 19.02 2.85 -9.99
N LEU A 51 19.06 3.20 -8.71
CA LEU A 51 20.10 4.11 -8.20
C LEU A 51 21.40 3.33 -8.08
N SER A 52 22.37 3.67 -8.94
CA SER A 52 23.71 3.07 -8.94
C SER A 52 24.67 3.79 -8.00
N PHE A 53 25.63 3.02 -7.51
CA PHE A 53 26.85 3.48 -6.88
C PHE A 53 27.96 3.40 -7.91
N SER A 54 28.67 4.47 -8.15
CA SER A 54 29.88 4.45 -8.97
C SER A 54 31.10 4.28 -8.06
N ILE A 55 31.76 3.15 -8.16
CA ILE A 55 33.05 2.90 -7.52
C ILE A 55 34.14 3.36 -8.49
N VAL A 56 34.70 4.53 -8.24
CA VAL A 56 35.79 5.07 -9.06
C VAL A 56 37.08 4.31 -8.74
N LEU A 57 37.73 3.79 -9.78
CA LEU A 57 38.96 3.01 -9.66
C LEU A 57 40.20 3.93 -9.73
N LYS A 58 41.28 3.52 -9.05
CA LYS A 58 42.56 4.18 -9.19
C LYS A 58 43.12 3.96 -10.60
N ASP A 59 43.86 4.93 -11.09
CA ASP A 59 44.54 4.86 -12.39
C ASP A 59 45.51 3.69 -12.45
N ASN A 60 45.71 3.15 -13.67
CA ASN A 60 46.65 2.05 -13.97
C ASN A 60 46.34 0.70 -13.36
N GLN A 61 45.07 0.41 -13.07
CA GLN A 61 44.66 -0.94 -12.66
C GLN A 61 44.64 -1.90 -13.86
N LYS A 62 45.12 -3.13 -13.67
CA LYS A 62 45.06 -4.16 -14.71
C LYS A 62 43.63 -4.68 -14.85
N GLU A 63 43.16 -4.88 -16.09
CA GLU A 63 41.84 -5.47 -16.33
C GLU A 63 41.56 -6.75 -15.55
N THR A 64 42.61 -7.56 -15.31
CA THR A 64 42.50 -8.80 -14.53
C THR A 64 42.14 -8.53 -13.07
N GLU A 65 42.62 -7.43 -12.49
CA GLU A 65 42.31 -7.04 -11.12
C GLU A 65 40.90 -6.45 -11.01
N ILE A 66 40.51 -5.64 -12.02
CA ILE A 66 39.13 -5.09 -12.11
C ILE A 66 38.11 -6.24 -12.21
N LYS A 67 38.34 -7.21 -13.09
CA LYS A 67 37.46 -8.40 -13.22
C LYS A 67 37.40 -9.25 -11.97
N LYS A 68 38.52 -9.38 -11.23
CA LYS A 68 38.51 -10.07 -9.93
C LYS A 68 37.69 -9.32 -8.89
N MET A 69 37.86 -7.99 -8.82
CA MET A 69 37.08 -7.14 -7.94
C MET A 69 35.60 -7.20 -8.27
N GLN A 70 35.22 -7.09 -9.55
CA GLN A 70 33.82 -7.23 -10.00
C GLN A 70 33.20 -8.55 -9.56
N LYS A 71 33.89 -9.69 -9.77
CA LYS A 71 33.43 -11.01 -9.30
C LYS A 71 33.28 -11.08 -7.78
N SER A 72 34.19 -10.43 -7.04
CA SER A 72 34.08 -10.42 -5.57
C SER A 72 32.94 -9.53 -5.09
N LEU A 73 32.62 -8.46 -5.82
CA LEU A 73 31.45 -7.63 -5.57
C LEU A 73 30.15 -8.37 -5.88
N ASP A 74 30.04 -9.02 -7.04
CA ASP A 74 28.87 -9.82 -7.43
C ASP A 74 28.53 -10.95 -6.46
N ALA A 75 29.53 -11.45 -5.72
CA ALA A 75 29.33 -12.47 -4.69
C ALA A 75 28.72 -11.92 -3.38
N LEU A 76 28.59 -10.60 -3.23
CA LEU A 76 28.06 -9.99 -2.00
C LEU A 76 26.51 -9.95 -2.03
N PRO A 77 25.85 -10.34 -0.94
CA PRO A 77 24.40 -10.53 -0.91
C PRO A 77 23.59 -9.24 -1.08
N PHE A 78 24.21 -8.09 -0.92
CA PHE A 78 23.56 -6.79 -1.07
C PHE A 78 23.69 -6.22 -2.48
N ILE A 79 24.50 -6.82 -3.35
CA ILE A 79 24.70 -6.38 -4.74
C ILE A 79 23.77 -7.14 -5.66
N LYS A 80 23.04 -6.40 -6.49
CA LYS A 80 22.13 -6.93 -7.51
C LYS A 80 22.86 -7.20 -8.83
N SER A 81 23.69 -6.23 -9.25
CA SER A 81 24.49 -6.32 -10.48
C SER A 81 25.63 -5.32 -10.44
N THR A 82 26.72 -5.63 -11.16
CA THR A 82 27.82 -4.72 -11.38
C THR A 82 28.08 -4.54 -12.86
N GLU A 83 28.44 -3.33 -13.28
CA GLU A 83 28.81 -2.99 -14.65
C GLU A 83 30.11 -2.20 -14.65
N TYR A 84 31.07 -2.65 -15.44
CA TYR A 84 32.34 -1.93 -15.60
C TYR A 84 32.21 -0.92 -16.71
N ILE A 85 32.54 0.34 -16.41
CA ILE A 85 32.57 1.47 -17.34
C ILE A 85 34.02 1.91 -17.52
N SER A 86 34.53 1.79 -18.76
CA SER A 86 35.88 2.25 -19.07
C SER A 86 35.94 3.79 -19.14
N LYS A 87 37.15 4.35 -19.13
CA LYS A 87 37.34 5.81 -19.29
C LYS A 87 36.76 6.34 -20.58
N GLU A 88 36.91 5.57 -21.67
CA GLU A 88 36.43 5.94 -23.01
C GLU A 88 34.91 5.87 -23.06
N GLN A 89 34.32 4.86 -22.41
CA GLN A 89 32.87 4.72 -22.32
C GLN A 89 32.26 5.83 -21.47
N ALA A 90 32.86 6.15 -20.31
CA ALA A 90 32.40 7.24 -19.45
C ALA A 90 32.47 8.61 -20.16
N ALA A 91 33.52 8.86 -20.98
CA ALA A 91 33.62 10.07 -21.75
C ALA A 91 32.52 10.17 -22.83
N LYS A 92 32.21 9.06 -23.47
CA LYS A 92 31.16 8.99 -24.49
C LYS A 92 29.76 9.19 -23.89
N GLU A 93 29.47 8.59 -22.74
CA GLU A 93 28.20 8.78 -22.02
C GLU A 93 28.04 10.24 -21.59
N LEU A 94 29.12 10.87 -21.10
CA LEU A 94 29.10 12.27 -20.71
C LEU A 94 28.92 13.21 -21.91
N GLU A 95 29.54 12.89 -23.07
CA GLU A 95 29.34 13.61 -24.33
C GLU A 95 27.89 13.55 -24.79
N GLU A 96 27.25 12.35 -24.70
CA GLU A 96 25.84 12.17 -25.03
C GLU A 96 24.90 12.96 -24.10
N GLU A 97 25.24 13.06 -22.80
CA GLU A 97 24.43 13.81 -21.81
C GLU A 97 24.60 15.34 -21.95
N LEU A 98 25.82 15.82 -22.15
CA LEU A 98 26.12 17.26 -22.21
C LEU A 98 25.94 17.85 -23.62
N GLY A 99 25.97 17.02 -24.66
CA GLY A 99 25.96 17.44 -26.07
C GLY A 99 27.31 18.01 -26.54
N GLU A 100 28.33 18.02 -25.69
CA GLU A 100 29.68 18.53 -25.99
C GLU A 100 30.72 17.57 -25.42
N ASN A 101 31.86 17.41 -26.16
CA ASN A 101 32.92 16.52 -25.71
C ASN A 101 33.86 17.24 -24.73
N PRO A 102 33.99 16.78 -23.46
CA PRO A 102 34.84 17.41 -22.45
C PRO A 102 36.33 17.43 -22.83
N GLU A 103 36.78 16.47 -23.62
CA GLU A 103 38.20 16.41 -24.08
C GLU A 103 38.54 17.57 -24.99
N THR A 104 37.59 18.13 -25.74
CA THR A 104 37.82 19.28 -26.61
C THR A 104 38.17 20.55 -25.85
N PHE A 105 37.68 20.70 -24.61
CA PHE A 105 37.95 21.87 -23.77
C PHE A 105 39.13 21.67 -22.84
N LEU A 106 39.34 20.46 -22.35
CA LEU A 106 40.35 20.16 -21.33
C LEU A 106 41.67 19.65 -21.92
N GLY A 107 41.66 19.17 -23.19
CA GLY A 107 42.79 18.54 -23.86
C GLY A 107 43.15 17.13 -23.37
N PHE A 108 42.40 16.59 -22.42
CA PHE A 108 42.55 15.24 -21.90
C PHE A 108 41.21 14.75 -21.32
N ASN A 109 41.03 13.41 -21.24
CA ASN A 109 39.87 12.82 -20.59
C ASN A 109 40.02 12.90 -19.06
N PRO A 110 39.19 13.70 -18.36
CA PRO A 110 39.28 13.84 -16.91
C PRO A 110 38.61 12.68 -16.15
N LEU A 111 37.89 11.80 -16.84
CA LEU A 111 37.13 10.74 -16.21
C LEU A 111 38.00 9.51 -15.90
N GLN A 112 37.71 8.85 -14.82
CA GLN A 112 38.34 7.61 -14.41
C GLN A 112 37.42 6.41 -14.71
N ALA A 113 38.02 5.23 -14.85
CA ALA A 113 37.22 4.01 -14.97
C ALA A 113 36.47 3.75 -13.66
N SER A 114 35.26 3.27 -13.78
CA SER A 114 34.41 2.98 -12.64
C SER A 114 33.69 1.63 -12.75
N ILE A 115 33.27 1.11 -11.61
CA ILE A 115 32.33 -0.01 -11.55
C ILE A 115 31.02 0.54 -11.02
N GLU A 116 29.99 0.54 -11.85
CA GLU A 116 28.64 0.82 -11.42
C GLU A 116 28.05 -0.38 -10.70
N VAL A 117 27.52 -0.16 -9.51
CA VAL A 117 26.96 -1.18 -8.64
C VAL A 117 25.51 -0.85 -8.36
N LYS A 118 24.60 -1.74 -8.68
CA LYS A 118 23.19 -1.67 -8.30
C LYS A 118 22.97 -2.54 -7.07
N LEU A 119 22.23 -2.01 -6.09
CA LEU A 119 21.93 -2.71 -4.84
C LEU A 119 20.53 -3.33 -4.90
N HIS A 120 20.32 -4.39 -4.12
CA HIS A 120 18.97 -4.81 -3.79
C HIS A 120 18.27 -3.76 -2.95
N SER A 121 16.99 -3.49 -3.22
CA SER A 121 16.20 -2.42 -2.57
C SER A 121 16.18 -2.49 -1.04
N GLU A 122 16.32 -3.68 -0.45
CA GLU A 122 16.37 -3.91 1.00
C GLU A 122 17.59 -3.24 1.64
N TYR A 123 18.71 -3.18 0.92
CA TYR A 123 19.97 -2.57 1.36
C TYR A 123 20.13 -1.11 0.92
N ALA A 124 19.27 -0.63 0.03
CA ALA A 124 19.26 0.76 -0.43
C ALA A 124 18.55 1.69 0.57
N ASN A 125 19.11 1.78 1.79
CA ASN A 125 18.65 2.65 2.88
C ASN A 125 19.86 3.30 3.56
N PRO A 126 19.69 4.47 4.23
CA PRO A 126 20.81 5.22 4.80
C PRO A 126 21.71 4.44 5.76
N ASP A 127 21.11 3.57 6.59
CA ASP A 127 21.85 2.80 7.59
C ASP A 127 22.71 1.70 6.94
N SER A 128 22.14 0.95 6.00
CA SER A 128 22.85 -0.10 5.26
C SER A 128 23.96 0.50 4.38
N LEU A 129 23.70 1.67 3.78
CA LEU A 129 24.68 2.35 2.92
C LEU A 129 25.96 2.73 3.66
N GLN A 130 25.87 3.20 4.90
CA GLN A 130 27.06 3.50 5.71
C GLN A 130 27.91 2.26 5.96
N VAL A 131 27.30 1.11 6.17
CA VAL A 131 28.01 -0.16 6.37
C VAL A 131 28.64 -0.65 5.07
N ILE A 132 27.91 -0.55 3.97
CA ILE A 132 28.37 -0.93 2.63
C ILE A 132 29.53 -0.03 2.19
N GLU A 133 29.43 1.27 2.38
CA GLU A 133 30.49 2.23 2.08
C GLU A 133 31.79 1.87 2.81
N LYS A 134 31.72 1.61 4.12
CA LYS A 134 32.90 1.18 4.90
C LYS A 134 33.52 -0.11 4.36
N LYS A 135 32.70 -1.06 3.93
CA LYS A 135 33.15 -2.34 3.35
C LYS A 135 33.85 -2.15 2.00
N ILE A 136 33.25 -1.30 1.13
CA ILE A 136 33.81 -1.06 -0.22
C ILE A 136 35.08 -0.21 -0.14
N ARG A 137 35.18 0.76 0.75
CA ARG A 137 36.39 1.57 0.94
C ARG A 137 37.63 0.76 1.38
N ASN A 138 37.44 -0.44 1.93
CA ASN A 138 38.53 -1.33 2.31
C ASN A 138 39.23 -2.00 1.10
N TYR A 139 38.66 -1.94 -0.09
CA TYR A 139 39.32 -2.44 -1.30
C TYR A 139 40.43 -1.47 -1.76
N THR A 140 41.64 -1.98 -1.91
CA THR A 140 42.82 -1.18 -2.24
C THR A 140 42.75 -0.47 -3.60
N SER A 141 41.96 -1.03 -4.51
CA SER A 141 41.73 -0.53 -5.88
C SER A 141 40.72 0.63 -5.96
N VAL A 142 40.00 0.95 -4.88
CA VAL A 142 38.99 2.00 -4.85
C VAL A 142 39.68 3.35 -4.63
N SER A 143 39.38 4.31 -5.49
CA SER A 143 39.79 5.72 -5.32
C SER A 143 38.73 6.48 -4.55
N GLU A 144 37.48 6.46 -5.05
CA GLU A 144 36.36 7.18 -4.49
C GLU A 144 35.07 6.41 -4.71
N LEU A 145 34.07 6.69 -3.86
CA LEU A 145 32.74 6.13 -3.98
C LEU A 145 31.77 7.28 -4.21
N LEU A 146 31.18 7.31 -5.39
CA LEU A 146 30.22 8.32 -5.78
C LEU A 146 28.83 7.72 -5.79
N TYR A 147 27.91 8.28 -5.01
CA TYR A 147 26.51 7.92 -5.04
C TYR A 147 25.61 9.10 -4.65
N ARG A 148 24.39 9.08 -5.14
CA ARG A 148 23.43 10.17 -4.87
C ARG A 148 22.74 9.93 -3.52
N LYS A 149 23.47 10.15 -2.44
CA LYS A 149 23.01 9.95 -1.07
C LYS A 149 21.71 10.68 -0.81
N ASP A 150 21.62 11.94 -1.25
CA ASP A 150 20.44 12.78 -1.06
C ASP A 150 19.19 12.20 -1.70
N MET A 151 19.30 11.60 -2.88
CA MET A 151 18.19 10.94 -3.54
C MET A 151 17.71 9.71 -2.76
N MET A 152 18.63 8.88 -2.27
CA MET A 152 18.27 7.69 -1.50
C MET A 152 17.58 8.06 -0.18
N GLU A 153 18.10 9.07 0.51
CA GLU A 153 17.49 9.60 1.73
C GLU A 153 16.10 10.20 1.44
N MET A 154 15.97 10.97 0.35
CA MET A 154 14.66 11.52 -0.06
C MET A 154 13.63 10.44 -0.37
N VAL A 155 13.99 9.41 -1.15
CA VAL A 155 13.09 8.30 -1.47
C VAL A 155 12.68 7.56 -0.20
N HIS A 156 13.65 7.23 0.69
CA HIS A 156 13.36 6.54 1.95
C HIS A 156 12.41 7.35 2.84
N ASN A 157 12.71 8.63 3.06
CA ASN A 157 11.93 9.51 3.93
C ASN A 157 10.54 9.80 3.37
N ASN A 158 10.43 10.03 2.05
CA ASN A 158 9.13 10.26 1.40
C ASN A 158 8.23 9.02 1.48
N MET A 159 8.79 7.82 1.29
CA MET A 159 8.02 6.58 1.43
C MET A 159 7.55 6.36 2.86
N LYS A 160 8.38 6.63 3.87
CA LYS A 160 8.00 6.56 5.28
C LYS A 160 6.88 7.56 5.61
N ARG A 161 6.99 8.79 5.14
CA ARG A 161 5.94 9.83 5.32
C ARG A 161 4.64 9.43 4.62
N LEU A 162 4.72 8.98 3.36
CA LEU A 162 3.56 8.49 2.62
C LEU A 162 2.86 7.35 3.36
N GLY A 163 3.60 6.35 3.82
CA GLY A 163 3.08 5.23 4.59
C GLY A 163 2.34 5.69 5.86
N LEU A 164 2.90 6.65 6.59
CA LEU A 164 2.28 7.19 7.80
C LEU A 164 0.98 7.96 7.49
N ILE A 165 0.97 8.75 6.42
CA ILE A 165 -0.23 9.48 5.98
C ILE A 165 -1.33 8.49 5.58
N LEU A 166 -1.00 7.48 4.75
CA LEU A 166 -1.95 6.46 4.30
C LEU A 166 -2.49 5.64 5.48
N LEU A 167 -1.63 5.27 6.45
CA LEU A 167 -2.04 4.55 7.65
C LEU A 167 -3.02 5.38 8.50
N THR A 168 -2.72 6.67 8.70
CA THR A 168 -3.59 7.57 9.46
C THR A 168 -4.95 7.73 8.77
N LEU A 169 -4.95 7.94 7.46
CA LEU A 169 -6.19 8.05 6.68
C LEU A 169 -7.00 6.75 6.73
N ALA A 170 -6.36 5.59 6.60
CA ALA A 170 -7.02 4.30 6.73
C ALA A 170 -7.65 4.11 8.13
N ALA A 171 -6.96 4.50 9.20
CA ALA A 171 -7.49 4.43 10.56
C ALA A 171 -8.73 5.31 10.73
N VAL A 172 -8.71 6.54 10.23
CA VAL A 172 -9.88 7.45 10.25
C VAL A 172 -11.06 6.83 9.47
N LEU A 173 -10.82 6.30 8.27
CA LEU A 173 -11.88 5.66 7.48
C LEU A 173 -12.45 4.42 8.16
N MET A 174 -11.62 3.61 8.84
CA MET A 174 -12.10 2.48 9.63
C MET A 174 -13.00 2.92 10.78
N ILE A 175 -12.66 4.01 11.48
CA ILE A 175 -13.50 4.58 12.54
C ILE A 175 -14.85 5.06 11.96
N ILE A 176 -14.82 5.79 10.85
CA ILE A 176 -16.04 6.24 10.16
C ILE A 176 -16.92 5.05 9.78
N SER A 177 -16.34 4.00 9.18
CA SER A 177 -17.06 2.78 8.83
C SER A 177 -17.70 2.12 10.05
N PHE A 178 -16.95 2.04 11.16
CA PHE A 178 -17.47 1.49 12.40
C PHE A 178 -18.66 2.27 12.95
N VAL A 179 -18.61 3.60 12.91
CA VAL A 179 -19.71 4.47 13.33
C VAL A 179 -20.94 4.31 12.44
N LEU A 180 -20.75 4.27 11.11
CA LEU A 180 -21.85 4.09 10.14
C LEU A 180 -22.56 2.74 10.34
N ILE A 181 -21.80 1.66 10.48
CA ILE A 181 -22.36 0.33 10.75
C ILE A 181 -23.08 0.32 12.10
N SER A 182 -22.50 0.91 13.14
CA SER A 182 -23.12 0.99 14.47
C SER A 182 -24.46 1.75 14.45
N ASN A 183 -24.54 2.84 13.70
CA ASN A 183 -25.79 3.59 13.53
C ASN A 183 -26.86 2.77 12.82
N THR A 184 -26.48 2.05 11.75
CA THR A 184 -27.41 1.17 11.03
C THR A 184 -27.93 0.05 11.94
N ILE A 185 -27.06 -0.57 12.74
CA ILE A 185 -27.43 -1.61 13.69
C ILE A 185 -28.35 -1.06 14.77
N ARG A 186 -28.10 0.15 15.26
CA ARG A 186 -28.98 0.84 16.21
C ARG A 186 -30.41 0.94 15.68
N LEU A 187 -30.58 1.42 14.43
CA LEU A 187 -31.89 1.52 13.79
C LEU A 187 -32.54 0.14 13.63
N LEU A 188 -31.77 -0.87 13.26
CA LEU A 188 -32.28 -2.24 13.10
C LEU A 188 -32.73 -2.85 14.43
N ILE A 189 -32.00 -2.64 15.52
CA ILE A 189 -32.36 -3.08 16.88
C ILE A 189 -33.63 -2.36 17.34
N TYR A 190 -33.70 -1.05 17.13
CA TYR A 190 -34.89 -0.27 17.46
C TYR A 190 -36.15 -0.80 16.76
N SER A 191 -36.03 -1.07 15.48
CA SER A 191 -37.14 -1.65 14.70
C SER A 191 -37.58 -3.03 15.18
N LYS A 192 -36.64 -3.84 15.71
CA LYS A 192 -36.92 -5.21 16.23
C LYS A 192 -37.00 -5.28 17.74
N ARG A 193 -37.17 -4.15 18.45
CA ARG A 193 -37.12 -4.08 19.91
C ARG A 193 -38.11 -5.03 20.61
N PHE A 194 -39.33 -5.13 20.12
CA PHE A 194 -40.34 -6.03 20.71
C PHE A 194 -39.94 -7.50 20.60
N LEU A 195 -39.44 -7.92 19.45
CA LEU A 195 -38.95 -9.28 19.24
C LEU A 195 -37.78 -9.62 20.16
N ILE A 196 -36.83 -8.66 20.32
CA ILE A 196 -35.70 -8.82 21.24
C ILE A 196 -36.17 -8.93 22.69
N HIS A 197 -37.17 -8.12 23.07
CA HIS A 197 -37.76 -8.17 24.40
C HIS A 197 -38.40 -9.53 24.68
N THR A 198 -39.24 -10.04 23.77
CA THR A 198 -39.86 -11.37 23.88
C THR A 198 -38.82 -12.48 24.01
N MET A 199 -37.74 -12.42 23.19
CA MET A 199 -36.62 -13.38 23.27
C MET A 199 -35.95 -13.35 24.65
N LYS A 200 -35.72 -12.15 25.21
CA LYS A 200 -35.15 -12.01 26.57
C LYS A 200 -36.06 -12.58 27.66
N LEU A 201 -37.37 -12.35 27.58
CA LEU A 201 -38.36 -12.89 28.55
C LEU A 201 -38.37 -14.42 28.57
N VAL A 202 -38.20 -15.09 27.40
CA VAL A 202 -38.11 -16.56 27.29
C VAL A 202 -36.72 -17.09 27.68
N GLY A 203 -35.76 -16.20 28.08
CA GLY A 203 -34.43 -16.61 28.54
C GLY A 203 -33.40 -16.84 27.44
N ALA A 204 -33.61 -16.28 26.24
CA ALA A 204 -32.66 -16.41 25.14
C ALA A 204 -31.32 -15.76 25.47
N THR A 205 -30.23 -16.46 25.20
CA THR A 205 -28.86 -15.94 25.42
C THR A 205 -28.54 -14.79 24.46
N SER A 206 -27.69 -13.87 24.92
CA SER A 206 -27.22 -12.73 24.09
C SER A 206 -26.59 -13.18 22.76
N GLY A 207 -25.95 -14.36 22.76
CA GLY A 207 -25.38 -14.96 21.55
C GLY A 207 -26.46 -15.37 20.52
N PHE A 208 -27.57 -15.93 21.00
CA PHE A 208 -28.71 -16.31 20.17
C PHE A 208 -29.37 -15.07 19.56
N ILE A 209 -29.61 -14.04 20.36
CA ILE A 209 -30.20 -12.78 19.89
C ILE A 209 -29.31 -12.08 18.85
N ARG A 210 -27.97 -12.16 18.99
CA ARG A 210 -27.00 -11.51 18.11
C ARG A 210 -26.88 -12.19 16.73
N ARG A 211 -27.01 -13.51 16.64
CA ARG A 211 -26.79 -14.28 15.40
C ARG A 211 -27.51 -13.72 14.15
N PRO A 212 -28.80 -13.38 14.19
CA PRO A 212 -29.49 -12.85 13.01
C PRO A 212 -28.94 -11.50 12.54
N PHE A 213 -28.48 -10.64 13.48
CA PHE A 213 -27.87 -9.35 13.13
C PHE A 213 -26.50 -9.50 12.47
N VAL A 214 -25.69 -10.44 12.98
CA VAL A 214 -24.38 -10.75 12.37
C VAL A 214 -24.56 -11.31 10.97
N LYS A 215 -25.47 -12.29 10.78
CA LYS A 215 -25.76 -12.84 9.44
C LYS A 215 -26.21 -11.75 8.47
N TYR A 216 -27.10 -10.87 8.91
CA TYR A 216 -27.60 -9.77 8.09
C TYR A 216 -26.46 -8.83 7.65
N ASN A 217 -25.57 -8.45 8.56
CA ASN A 217 -24.48 -7.53 8.26
C ASN A 217 -23.32 -8.18 7.48
N ILE A 218 -23.09 -9.49 7.63
CA ILE A 218 -22.15 -10.21 6.75
C ILE A 218 -22.62 -10.12 5.30
N VAL A 219 -23.91 -10.39 5.05
CA VAL A 219 -24.47 -10.28 3.69
C VAL A 219 -24.35 -8.85 3.17
N SER A 220 -24.64 -7.84 3.99
CA SER A 220 -24.45 -6.43 3.61
C SER A 220 -22.99 -6.09 3.35
N GLY A 221 -22.04 -6.62 4.13
CA GLY A 221 -20.60 -6.47 3.93
C GLY A 221 -20.11 -7.10 2.63
N ILE A 222 -20.62 -8.28 2.27
CA ILE A 222 -20.31 -8.94 0.99
C ILE A 222 -20.78 -8.07 -0.19
N PHE A 223 -22.03 -7.60 -0.17
CA PHE A 223 -22.54 -6.72 -1.23
C PHE A 223 -21.76 -5.40 -1.31
N ALA A 224 -21.41 -4.80 -0.16
CA ALA A 224 -20.60 -3.59 -0.10
C ALA A 224 -19.19 -3.81 -0.66
N SER A 225 -18.57 -4.96 -0.37
CA SER A 225 -17.26 -5.32 -0.91
C SER A 225 -17.28 -5.50 -2.43
N ILE A 226 -18.29 -6.19 -2.95
CA ILE A 226 -18.47 -6.38 -4.40
C ILE A 226 -18.63 -5.02 -5.08
N LEU A 227 -19.48 -4.15 -4.53
CA LEU A 227 -19.69 -2.80 -5.08
C LEU A 227 -18.42 -1.96 -5.01
N ALA A 228 -17.66 -2.04 -3.92
CA ALA A 228 -16.37 -1.35 -3.77
C ALA A 228 -15.35 -1.84 -4.80
N ILE A 229 -15.27 -3.15 -5.05
CA ILE A 229 -14.39 -3.74 -6.07
C ILE A 229 -14.80 -3.27 -7.47
N LEU A 230 -16.09 -3.23 -7.77
CA LEU A 230 -16.59 -2.69 -9.05
C LEU A 230 -16.21 -1.22 -9.23
N MET A 231 -16.35 -0.40 -8.17
CA MET A 231 -15.92 1.01 -8.21
C MET A 231 -14.41 1.13 -8.41
N LEU A 232 -13.59 0.30 -7.73
CA LEU A 232 -12.15 0.27 -7.92
C LEU A 232 -11.77 -0.11 -9.34
N THR A 233 -12.39 -1.15 -9.88
CA THR A 233 -12.14 -1.60 -11.26
C THR A 233 -12.54 -0.52 -12.26
N GLY A 234 -13.67 0.14 -12.06
CA GLY A 234 -14.10 1.27 -12.90
C GLY A 234 -13.14 2.45 -12.85
N ALA A 235 -12.68 2.81 -11.64
CA ALA A 235 -11.69 3.88 -11.46
C ALA A 235 -10.35 3.53 -12.15
N LEU A 236 -9.87 2.29 -12.00
CA LEU A 236 -8.65 1.83 -12.65
C LEU A 236 -8.79 1.82 -14.18
N TYR A 237 -9.93 1.36 -14.69
CA TYR A 237 -10.19 1.36 -16.14
C TYR A 237 -10.19 2.78 -16.71
N TYR A 238 -10.76 3.75 -15.99
CA TYR A 238 -10.74 5.16 -16.39
C TYR A 238 -9.31 5.72 -16.39
N LEU A 239 -8.56 5.48 -15.30
CA LEU A 239 -7.15 5.91 -15.22
C LEU A 239 -6.26 5.27 -16.29
N GLN A 240 -6.58 4.05 -16.72
CA GLN A 240 -5.81 3.33 -17.72
C GLN A 240 -5.77 4.06 -19.07
N ASN A 241 -6.86 4.69 -19.44
CA ASN A 241 -6.94 5.44 -20.68
C ASN A 241 -6.14 6.74 -20.65
N GLU A 242 -6.04 7.38 -19.47
CA GLU A 242 -5.35 8.67 -19.30
C GLU A 242 -3.83 8.48 -19.02
N LEU A 243 -3.45 7.42 -18.34
CA LEU A 243 -2.08 7.20 -17.83
C LEU A 243 -1.43 5.96 -18.46
N LYS A 244 -1.31 5.92 -19.79
CA LYS A 244 -0.79 4.77 -20.57
C LYS A 244 0.58 4.23 -20.13
N GLY A 245 1.38 5.00 -19.37
CA GLY A 245 2.69 4.57 -18.87
C GLY A 245 2.68 3.99 -17.45
N PHE A 246 1.67 4.30 -16.62
CA PHE A 246 1.67 3.93 -15.20
C PHE A 246 1.20 2.50 -14.94
N ILE A 247 0.53 1.87 -15.89
CA ILE A 247 -0.15 0.59 -15.69
C ILE A 247 0.75 -0.61 -15.92
N GLN A 248 1.90 -0.42 -16.58
CA GLN A 248 2.92 -1.48 -16.67
C GLN A 248 3.45 -1.90 -15.28
N ILE A 249 3.23 -1.07 -14.25
CA ILE A 249 3.63 -1.35 -12.85
C ILE A 249 2.56 -2.15 -12.10
N LEU A 250 1.32 -2.20 -12.62
CA LEU A 250 0.18 -2.88 -12.01
C LEU A 250 0.10 -4.35 -12.48
N ASP A 251 0.81 -5.23 -11.79
CA ASP A 251 0.67 -6.67 -12.02
C ASP A 251 -0.71 -7.16 -11.60
N MET A 252 -1.24 -8.13 -12.33
CA MET A 252 -2.47 -8.84 -12.00
C MET A 252 -2.46 -9.39 -10.57
N GLN A 253 -1.30 -9.81 -10.08
CA GLN A 253 -1.12 -10.30 -8.72
C GLN A 253 -1.39 -9.22 -7.67
N THR A 254 -0.92 -7.99 -7.90
CA THR A 254 -1.16 -6.85 -6.99
C THR A 254 -2.64 -6.49 -6.94
N LEU A 255 -3.31 -6.46 -8.10
CA LEU A 255 -4.76 -6.19 -8.17
C LEU A 255 -5.57 -7.25 -7.43
N LEU A 256 -5.27 -8.53 -7.66
CA LEU A 256 -5.94 -9.63 -6.97
C LEU A 256 -5.76 -9.53 -5.46
N LEU A 257 -4.56 -9.20 -4.99
CA LEU A 257 -4.29 -9.04 -3.56
C LEU A 257 -5.11 -7.89 -2.96
N VAL A 258 -5.21 -6.73 -3.65
CA VAL A 258 -6.05 -5.61 -3.22
C VAL A 258 -7.52 -6.02 -3.16
N TYR A 259 -8.04 -6.72 -4.17
CA TYR A 259 -9.43 -7.16 -4.20
C TYR A 259 -9.75 -8.13 -3.07
N VAL A 260 -8.88 -9.10 -2.83
CA VAL A 260 -9.02 -10.04 -1.70
C VAL A 260 -8.97 -9.31 -0.38
N ALA A 261 -8.06 -8.36 -0.21
CA ALA A 261 -7.95 -7.55 1.00
C ALA A 261 -9.21 -6.70 1.24
N VAL A 262 -9.73 -6.02 0.23
CA VAL A 262 -10.97 -5.22 0.33
C VAL A 262 -12.15 -6.12 0.67
N PHE A 263 -12.27 -7.29 0.05
CA PHE A 263 -13.32 -8.26 0.35
C PHE A 263 -13.25 -8.76 1.80
N ALA A 264 -12.06 -9.13 2.24
CA ALA A 264 -11.83 -9.58 3.62
C ALA A 264 -12.11 -8.46 4.63
N LEU A 265 -11.63 -7.23 4.37
CA LEU A 265 -11.90 -6.07 5.23
C LEU A 265 -13.39 -5.77 5.35
N GLY A 266 -14.16 -5.86 4.26
CA GLY A 266 -15.60 -5.64 4.30
C GLY A 266 -16.34 -6.62 5.20
N ILE A 267 -15.98 -7.90 5.16
CA ILE A 267 -16.55 -8.93 6.05
C ILE A 267 -16.11 -8.70 7.48
N VAL A 268 -14.80 -8.53 7.72
CA VAL A 268 -14.23 -8.36 9.07
C VAL A 268 -14.79 -7.12 9.77
N LEU A 269 -14.80 -5.97 9.09
CA LEU A 269 -15.38 -4.74 9.64
C LEU A 269 -16.87 -4.90 9.95
N SER A 270 -17.65 -5.51 9.06
CA SER A 270 -19.07 -5.75 9.27
C SER A 270 -19.32 -6.65 10.48
N VAL A 271 -18.54 -7.71 10.65
CA VAL A 271 -18.67 -8.64 11.80
C VAL A 271 -18.28 -7.95 13.10
N ILE A 272 -17.11 -7.33 13.14
CA ILE A 272 -16.59 -6.67 14.35
C ILE A 272 -17.54 -5.56 14.80
N ALA A 273 -17.89 -4.64 13.89
CA ALA A 273 -18.77 -3.53 14.21
C ALA A 273 -20.15 -4.01 14.69
N THR A 274 -20.69 -5.09 14.08
CA THR A 274 -21.97 -5.68 14.51
C THR A 274 -21.89 -6.27 15.91
N ILE A 275 -20.84 -7.03 16.20
CA ILE A 275 -20.67 -7.64 17.52
C ILE A 275 -20.60 -6.55 18.59
N PHE A 276 -19.79 -5.51 18.39
CA PHE A 276 -19.66 -4.41 19.32
C PHE A 276 -20.97 -3.62 19.50
N ALA A 277 -21.61 -3.25 18.38
CA ALA A 277 -22.85 -2.49 18.42
C ALA A 277 -23.98 -3.28 19.11
N VAL A 278 -24.22 -4.52 18.72
CA VAL A 278 -25.28 -5.36 19.34
C VAL A 278 -25.00 -5.58 20.82
N ASN A 279 -23.76 -5.90 21.20
CA ASN A 279 -23.42 -6.10 22.62
C ASN A 279 -23.63 -4.83 23.45
N LYS A 280 -23.29 -3.65 22.90
CA LYS A 280 -23.53 -2.37 23.56
C LYS A 280 -25.03 -2.18 23.84
N TYR A 281 -25.90 -2.44 22.85
CA TYR A 281 -27.34 -2.26 23.00
C TYR A 281 -28.01 -3.34 23.84
N LEU A 282 -27.53 -4.59 23.80
CA LEU A 282 -28.07 -5.66 24.67
C LEU A 282 -27.74 -5.47 26.14
N ARG A 283 -26.64 -4.76 26.46
CA ARG A 283 -26.26 -4.39 27.83
C ARG A 283 -27.03 -3.19 28.38
N MET A 284 -27.66 -2.37 27.54
CA MET A 284 -28.52 -1.30 27.98
C MET A 284 -29.82 -1.88 28.58
N GLY A 285 -30.24 -1.35 29.71
CA GLY A 285 -31.52 -1.73 30.36
C GLY A 285 -32.71 -1.41 29.45
N ILE A 286 -33.79 -2.19 29.61
CA ILE A 286 -34.99 -2.14 28.76
C ILE A 286 -35.58 -0.74 28.73
N ASP A 287 -35.58 -0.01 29.87
CA ASP A 287 -36.13 1.33 29.95
C ASP A 287 -35.39 2.36 29.10
N LYS A 288 -34.07 2.22 28.92
CA LYS A 288 -33.30 3.11 28.05
C LYS A 288 -33.51 2.84 26.53
N LEU A 289 -34.03 1.69 26.15
CA LEU A 289 -34.36 1.36 24.76
C LEU A 289 -35.62 2.10 24.24
N TYR A 290 -36.44 2.62 25.16
CA TYR A 290 -37.64 3.40 24.82
C TYR A 290 -37.39 4.90 24.66
N TYR A 291 -36.28 5.42 25.19
CA TYR A 291 -35.94 6.85 25.21
C TYR A 291 -34.81 7.23 24.21
N ILE A 292 -34.45 6.34 23.30
CA ILE A 292 -33.49 6.54 22.23
C ILE A 292 -34.23 6.64 20.91
#